data_686af75b8f5944a60510dbf70fbcf87d
#
_entry.id   686af75b8f5944a60510dbf70fbcf87d
#
_cell.length_a   1.000
_cell.length_b   1.000
_cell.length_c   1.000
_cell.angle_alpha   90.00
_cell.angle_beta   90.00
_cell.angle_gamma   90.00
#
_symmetry.space_group_name_H-M   'P 1'
#
loop_
_entity.id
_entity.type
_entity.pdbx_description
1 polymer ?
#
loop_
_entity_poly.entity_id
_entity_poly.type
_entity_poly.pdbx_seq_one_letter_code
_entity_poly.pdbx_strand_id
1 'polypeptide(L)'
;LVYREYLAADQPIDAACRGIAAMESPGEKIYCTIAPDDLWARSQETGRSKADIFAENGMTLTKTTRDREAGWLSVKDALAVKPGADGKPGKPKLQIFRNCTKLIRHLPMLIIDPKNPTDCMTEPHEITHLPDALRYGVNFFSRPDNRFLDRGKRGTARWSESLYEDYLHANKETRDYMIQKYGKPGEIIHRDGRSDYL
;
A
#
# COMPACT_ATOMS: atom_id res chain seq x y z
N LEU A 1 -5.30 -7.28 -7.30
CA LEU A 1 -4.97 -7.33 -8.73
C LEU A 1 -3.85 -6.37 -9.06
N VAL A 2 -2.89 -6.76 -9.89
CA VAL A 2 -1.88 -5.89 -10.50
C VAL A 2 -2.23 -5.75 -11.98
N TYR A 3 -2.61 -4.56 -12.42
CA TYR A 3 -3.15 -4.34 -13.77
C TYR A 3 -2.36 -3.32 -14.59
N ARG A 4 -1.33 -2.68 -14.01
CA ARG A 4 -0.38 -1.79 -14.67
C ARG A 4 0.99 -1.90 -14.04
N GLU A 5 2.02 -1.61 -14.83
CA GLU A 5 3.39 -1.47 -14.37
C GLU A 5 4.01 -0.23 -15.01
N TYR A 6 4.86 0.45 -14.25
CA TYR A 6 5.70 1.53 -14.73
C TYR A 6 7.14 1.24 -14.32
N LEU A 7 8.03 1.20 -15.28
CA LEU A 7 9.47 1.03 -15.07
C LEU A 7 10.22 1.94 -16.01
N ALA A 8 10.94 2.89 -15.44
CA ALA A 8 11.82 3.81 -16.17
C ALA A 8 13.13 3.95 -15.41
N ALA A 9 14.24 3.97 -16.14
CA ALA A 9 15.56 4.22 -15.59
C ALA A 9 15.94 5.70 -15.78
N ASP A 10 16.83 6.19 -14.93
CA ASP A 10 17.50 7.50 -15.04
C ASP A 10 16.55 8.70 -15.21
N GLN A 11 15.36 8.62 -14.62
CA GLN A 11 14.39 9.71 -14.68
C GLN A 11 14.45 10.59 -13.42
N PRO A 12 14.40 11.94 -13.59
CA PRO A 12 14.10 12.85 -12.49
C PRO A 12 12.71 12.57 -11.90
N ILE A 13 12.52 12.90 -10.62
CA ILE A 13 11.26 12.61 -9.89
C ILE A 13 10.04 13.25 -10.58
N ASP A 14 10.16 14.49 -11.08
CA ASP A 14 9.09 15.18 -11.79
C ASP A 14 8.66 14.44 -13.07
N ALA A 15 9.62 13.91 -13.84
CA ALA A 15 9.33 13.11 -15.02
C ALA A 15 8.67 11.76 -14.64
N ALA A 16 9.12 11.14 -13.57
CA ALA A 16 8.50 9.91 -13.04
C ALA A 16 7.06 10.17 -12.60
N CYS A 17 6.78 11.26 -11.87
CA CYS A 17 5.42 11.66 -11.47
C CYS A 17 4.52 11.86 -12.68
N ARG A 18 4.99 12.57 -13.71
CA ARG A 18 4.22 12.75 -14.96
C ARG A 18 3.96 11.42 -15.68
N GLY A 19 4.97 10.55 -15.75
CA GLY A 19 4.85 9.24 -16.39
C GLY A 19 3.84 8.34 -15.69
N ILE A 20 3.83 8.33 -14.36
CA ILE A 20 2.85 7.57 -13.56
C ILE A 20 1.44 8.14 -13.74
N ALA A 21 1.29 9.48 -13.61
CA ALA A 21 0.00 10.14 -13.78
C ALA A 21 -0.59 9.95 -15.20
N ALA A 22 0.24 9.92 -16.24
CA ALA A 22 -0.20 9.65 -17.60
C ALA A 22 -0.77 8.24 -17.82
N MET A 23 -0.51 7.31 -16.89
CA MET A 23 -1.08 5.96 -16.94
C MET A 23 -2.44 5.86 -16.26
N GLU A 24 -2.88 6.88 -15.52
CA GLU A 24 -4.17 6.86 -14.85
C GLU A 24 -5.31 6.98 -15.86
N SER A 25 -6.37 6.20 -15.65
CA SER A 25 -7.56 6.29 -16.50
C SER A 25 -8.45 7.45 -16.07
N PRO A 26 -9.17 8.09 -16.99
CA PRO A 26 -10.13 9.13 -16.64
C PRO A 26 -11.14 8.66 -15.58
N GLY A 27 -11.25 9.39 -14.47
CA GLY A 27 -12.14 9.06 -13.36
C GLY A 27 -11.63 7.97 -12.41
N GLU A 28 -10.42 7.46 -12.61
CA GLU A 28 -9.77 6.53 -11.67
C GLU A 28 -9.47 7.26 -10.35
N LYS A 29 -9.86 6.64 -9.24
CA LYS A 29 -9.58 7.17 -7.90
C LYS A 29 -8.38 6.45 -7.31
N ILE A 30 -7.27 7.15 -7.19
CA ILE A 30 -6.09 6.63 -6.49
C ILE A 30 -6.32 6.75 -4.98
N TYR A 31 -6.35 5.60 -4.33
CA TYR A 31 -6.58 5.55 -2.89
C TYR A 31 -5.35 5.99 -2.08
N CYS A 32 -4.17 5.47 -2.41
CA CYS A 32 -2.88 5.88 -1.86
C CYS A 32 -1.75 5.48 -2.80
N THR A 33 -0.66 6.22 -2.74
CA THR A 33 0.61 5.89 -3.39
C THR A 33 1.61 5.50 -2.31
N ILE A 34 1.98 4.23 -2.25
CA ILE A 34 2.89 3.72 -1.22
C ILE A 34 4.34 3.74 -1.69
N ALA A 35 5.23 4.02 -0.76
CA ALA A 35 6.65 4.04 -1.03
C ALA A 35 7.46 3.57 0.19
N PRO A 36 8.68 3.03 0.00
CA PRO A 36 9.54 2.62 1.09
C PRO A 36 9.98 3.83 1.92
N ASP A 37 10.27 3.61 3.20
CA ASP A 37 10.50 4.63 4.21
C ASP A 37 11.79 5.45 4.03
N ASP A 38 12.76 4.96 3.25
CA ASP A 38 13.98 5.69 2.92
C ASP A 38 13.76 6.95 2.07
N LEU A 39 12.63 7.05 1.34
CA LEU A 39 12.28 8.25 0.60
C LEU A 39 12.04 9.47 1.49
N TRP A 40 11.85 9.28 2.80
CA TRP A 40 11.72 10.36 3.80
C TRP A 40 13.05 10.77 4.44
N ALA A 41 14.17 10.12 4.07
CA ALA A 41 15.49 10.56 4.50
C ALA A 41 15.79 11.95 3.88
N ARG A 42 16.19 12.90 4.73
CA ARG A 42 16.50 14.27 4.30
C ARG A 42 17.93 14.36 3.76
N SER A 43 18.10 15.04 2.62
CA SER A 43 19.41 15.42 2.12
C SER A 43 20.07 16.44 3.05
N GLN A 44 21.33 16.24 3.37
CA GLN A 44 22.10 17.20 4.17
C GLN A 44 22.30 18.55 3.44
N GLU A 45 22.38 18.53 2.11
CA GLU A 45 22.60 19.72 1.29
C GLU A 45 21.36 20.59 1.19
N THR A 46 20.18 19.98 1.00
CA THR A 46 18.94 20.71 0.69
C THR A 46 17.93 20.70 1.83
N GLY A 47 18.14 19.86 2.87
CA GLY A 47 17.19 19.63 3.96
C GLY A 47 15.89 18.96 3.52
N ARG A 48 15.75 18.62 2.21
CA ARG A 48 14.53 18.04 1.61
C ARG A 48 14.65 16.53 1.48
N SER A 49 13.54 15.85 1.61
CA SER A 49 13.44 14.42 1.30
C SER A 49 12.96 14.19 -0.14
N LYS A 50 13.18 12.97 -0.66
CA LYS A 50 12.58 12.59 -1.95
C LYS A 50 11.04 12.63 -1.87
N ALA A 51 10.46 12.26 -0.73
CA ALA A 51 9.01 12.34 -0.52
C ALA A 51 8.47 13.77 -0.62
N ASP A 52 9.22 14.77 -0.14
CA ASP A 52 8.86 16.19 -0.30
C ASP A 52 8.82 16.58 -1.78
N ILE A 53 9.79 16.11 -2.58
CA ILE A 53 9.85 16.39 -4.03
C ILE A 53 8.68 15.71 -4.76
N PHE A 54 8.30 14.47 -4.39
CA PHE A 54 7.10 13.82 -4.92
C PHE A 54 5.84 14.63 -4.62
N ALA A 55 5.68 15.10 -3.37
CA ALA A 55 4.53 15.88 -2.95
C ALA A 55 4.41 17.21 -3.71
N GLU A 56 5.53 17.91 -3.95
CA GLU A 56 5.58 19.13 -4.77
C GLU A 56 5.17 18.89 -6.24
N ASN A 57 5.38 17.68 -6.74
CA ASN A 57 4.93 17.25 -8.06
C ASN A 57 3.52 16.61 -8.05
N GLY A 58 2.73 16.85 -6.99
CA GLY A 58 1.33 16.41 -6.90
C GLY A 58 1.13 14.96 -6.48
N MET A 59 2.20 14.25 -6.08
CA MET A 59 2.14 12.84 -5.68
C MET A 59 2.46 12.67 -4.19
N THR A 60 1.42 12.62 -3.36
CA THR A 60 1.58 12.36 -1.92
C THR A 60 1.83 10.88 -1.66
N LEU A 61 2.94 10.57 -0.99
CA LEU A 61 3.36 9.21 -0.69
C LEU A 61 2.94 8.76 0.71
N THR A 62 2.56 7.51 0.83
CA THR A 62 2.28 6.81 2.10
C THR A 62 3.43 5.86 2.42
N LYS A 63 3.97 5.96 3.63
CA LYS A 63 5.08 5.13 4.10
C LYS A 63 4.72 3.66 4.19
N THR A 64 5.60 2.79 3.69
CA THR A 64 5.59 1.36 4.00
C THR A 64 6.95 0.91 4.54
N THR A 65 6.98 -0.25 5.16
CA THR A 65 8.22 -0.84 5.67
C THR A 65 9.03 -1.49 4.57
N ARG A 66 10.36 -1.49 4.75
CA ARG A 66 11.30 -2.22 3.90
C ARG A 66 11.57 -3.66 4.35
N ASP A 67 10.84 -4.16 5.35
CA ASP A 67 11.00 -5.53 5.84
C ASP A 67 10.87 -6.52 4.66
N ARG A 68 12.02 -7.07 4.27
CA ARG A 68 12.13 -7.90 3.07
C ARG A 68 11.58 -9.31 3.32
N GLU A 69 11.91 -9.90 4.45
CA GLU A 69 11.50 -11.28 4.79
C GLU A 69 9.99 -11.38 4.95
N ALA A 70 9.38 -10.54 5.78
CA ALA A 70 7.92 -10.48 5.92
C ALA A 70 7.22 -10.13 4.60
N GLY A 71 7.85 -9.27 3.80
CA GLY A 71 7.35 -8.89 2.49
C GLY A 71 7.32 -10.05 1.50
N TRP A 72 8.41 -10.82 1.37
CA TRP A 72 8.46 -11.98 0.49
C TRP A 72 7.55 -13.12 0.95
N LEU A 73 7.43 -13.32 2.27
CA LEU A 73 6.46 -14.25 2.82
C LEU A 73 5.03 -13.87 2.44
N SER A 74 4.69 -12.59 2.53
CA SER A 74 3.38 -12.05 2.12
C SER A 74 3.11 -12.26 0.63
N VAL A 75 4.11 -12.03 -0.24
CA VAL A 75 3.99 -12.28 -1.69
C VAL A 75 3.77 -13.77 -1.96
N LYS A 76 4.54 -14.65 -1.31
CA LYS A 76 4.40 -16.10 -1.43
C LYS A 76 3.00 -16.57 -1.01
N ASP A 77 2.47 -16.10 0.14
CA ASP A 77 1.11 -16.44 0.58
C ASP A 77 0.03 -15.91 -0.37
N ALA A 78 0.23 -14.71 -0.92
CA ALA A 78 -0.71 -14.10 -1.83
C ALA A 78 -0.76 -14.78 -3.22
N LEU A 79 0.36 -15.34 -3.68
CA LEU A 79 0.46 -16.11 -4.93
C LEU A 79 0.05 -17.58 -4.76
N ALA A 80 -0.01 -18.10 -3.53
CA ALA A 80 -0.33 -19.50 -3.28
C ALA A 80 -1.73 -19.85 -3.76
N VAL A 81 -1.83 -20.92 -4.55
CA VAL A 81 -3.09 -21.53 -4.95
C VAL A 81 -3.53 -22.50 -3.86
N LYS A 82 -4.55 -22.13 -3.08
CA LYS A 82 -5.11 -22.97 -2.02
C LYS A 82 -6.28 -23.79 -2.57
N PRO A 83 -6.52 -25.01 -2.09
CA PRO A 83 -7.72 -25.77 -2.47
C PRO A 83 -9.00 -25.00 -2.13
N GLY A 84 -9.95 -24.99 -3.05
CA GLY A 84 -11.29 -24.50 -2.81
C GLY A 84 -12.12 -25.47 -1.94
N ALA A 85 -13.29 -25.04 -1.49
CA ALA A 85 -14.21 -25.86 -0.71
C ALA A 85 -14.69 -27.12 -1.46
N ASP A 86 -14.62 -27.10 -2.79
CA ASP A 86 -14.97 -28.23 -3.69
C ASP A 86 -13.77 -29.14 -4.01
N GLY A 87 -12.63 -28.96 -3.35
CA GLY A 87 -11.41 -29.71 -3.57
C GLY A 87 -10.63 -29.36 -4.86
N LYS A 88 -11.16 -28.41 -5.66
CA LYS A 88 -10.46 -27.95 -6.87
C LYS A 88 -9.44 -26.84 -6.53
N PRO A 89 -8.44 -26.61 -7.39
CA PRO A 89 -7.54 -25.48 -7.22
C PRO A 89 -8.31 -24.17 -7.16
N GLY A 90 -8.18 -23.43 -6.05
CA GLY A 90 -8.73 -22.10 -5.91
C GLY A 90 -7.96 -21.05 -6.72
N LYS A 91 -8.39 -19.80 -6.64
CA LYS A 91 -7.66 -18.66 -7.22
C LYS A 91 -6.69 -18.07 -6.19
N PRO A 92 -5.46 -17.71 -6.59
CA PRO A 92 -4.56 -16.98 -5.71
C PRO A 92 -5.14 -15.61 -5.34
N LYS A 93 -4.79 -15.10 -4.17
CA LYS A 93 -5.20 -13.76 -3.72
C LYS A 93 -4.61 -12.66 -4.60
N LEU A 94 -3.37 -12.86 -5.08
CA LEU A 94 -2.67 -11.96 -5.98
C LEU A 94 -2.77 -12.48 -7.41
N GLN A 95 -3.25 -11.63 -8.31
CA GLN A 95 -3.33 -11.90 -9.73
C GLN A 95 -2.68 -10.75 -10.49
N ILE A 96 -1.90 -11.07 -11.52
CA ILE A 96 -1.16 -10.12 -12.34
C ILE A 96 -1.70 -10.21 -13.77
N PHE A 97 -2.12 -9.06 -14.31
CA PHE A 97 -2.62 -9.01 -15.70
C PHE A 97 -1.48 -9.17 -16.69
N ARG A 98 -1.79 -9.72 -17.86
CA ARG A 98 -0.83 -10.04 -18.93
C ARG A 98 -0.07 -8.84 -19.49
N ASN A 99 -0.61 -7.63 -19.36
CA ASN A 99 0.06 -6.39 -19.77
C ASN A 99 1.20 -5.97 -18.83
N CYS A 100 1.29 -6.52 -17.61
CA CYS A 100 2.44 -6.34 -16.72
C CYS A 100 3.58 -7.29 -17.13
N THR A 101 4.08 -7.12 -18.35
CA THR A 101 4.99 -8.07 -19.01
C THR A 101 6.37 -8.15 -18.36
N LYS A 102 6.89 -6.99 -17.89
CA LYS A 102 8.19 -6.92 -17.22
C LYS A 102 8.11 -7.57 -15.83
N LEU A 103 7.08 -7.27 -15.04
CA LEU A 103 6.87 -7.89 -13.72
C LEU A 103 6.74 -9.40 -13.84
N ILE A 104 5.93 -9.89 -14.79
CA ILE A 104 5.74 -11.33 -15.04
C ILE A 104 7.08 -12.00 -15.42
N ARG A 105 7.92 -11.31 -16.19
CA ARG A 105 9.25 -11.79 -16.57
C ARG A 105 10.22 -11.75 -15.40
N HIS A 106 10.27 -10.65 -14.64
CA HIS A 106 11.30 -10.45 -13.62
C HIS A 106 11.03 -11.26 -12.33
N LEU A 107 9.77 -11.46 -11.94
CA LEU A 107 9.43 -12.14 -10.70
C LEU A 107 10.04 -13.56 -10.60
N PRO A 108 9.96 -14.44 -11.63
CA PRO A 108 10.59 -15.75 -11.58
C PRO A 108 12.12 -15.72 -11.77
N MET A 109 12.71 -14.59 -12.14
CA MET A 109 14.16 -14.43 -12.28
C MET A 109 14.85 -14.08 -10.95
N LEU A 110 14.11 -13.84 -9.88
CA LEU A 110 14.68 -13.58 -8.57
C LEU A 110 15.46 -14.79 -8.06
N ILE A 111 16.67 -14.53 -7.56
CA ILE A 111 17.56 -15.53 -7.01
C ILE A 111 17.53 -15.43 -5.50
N ILE A 112 17.41 -16.56 -4.80
CA ILE A 112 17.50 -16.61 -3.33
C ILE A 112 18.89 -16.14 -2.90
N ASP A 113 18.96 -15.31 -1.87
CA ASP A 113 20.24 -14.89 -1.29
C ASP A 113 20.91 -16.09 -0.60
N PRO A 114 22.10 -16.51 -1.02
CA PRO A 114 22.83 -17.62 -0.37
C PRO A 114 23.14 -17.38 1.11
N LYS A 115 23.21 -16.11 1.52
CA LYS A 115 23.49 -15.72 2.91
C LYS A 115 22.22 -15.61 3.76
N ASN A 116 21.07 -15.39 3.13
CA ASN A 116 19.78 -15.31 3.78
C ASN A 116 18.69 -16.02 2.93
N PRO A 117 18.45 -17.33 3.15
CA PRO A 117 17.49 -18.10 2.36
C PRO A 117 16.03 -17.62 2.44
N THR A 118 15.71 -16.71 3.35
CA THR A 118 14.38 -16.09 3.46
C THR A 118 14.22 -14.83 2.61
N ASP A 119 15.30 -14.38 1.97
CA ASP A 119 15.34 -13.21 1.11
C ASP A 119 15.85 -13.53 -0.30
N CYS A 120 15.76 -12.57 -1.20
CA CYS A 120 16.29 -12.61 -2.55
C CYS A 120 17.49 -11.66 -2.67
N MET A 121 18.40 -11.97 -3.59
CA MET A 121 19.48 -11.06 -3.95
C MET A 121 18.92 -9.72 -4.41
N THR A 122 19.63 -8.63 -4.09
CA THR A 122 19.27 -7.27 -4.48
C THR A 122 19.78 -6.86 -5.84
N GLU A 123 20.64 -7.69 -6.44
CA GLU A 123 21.25 -7.48 -7.74
C GLU A 123 20.86 -8.58 -8.73
N PRO A 124 20.78 -8.30 -10.03
CA PRO A 124 20.91 -6.97 -10.64
C PRO A 124 19.64 -6.13 -10.45
N HIS A 125 19.80 -4.83 -10.21
CA HIS A 125 18.70 -3.90 -9.92
C HIS A 125 17.59 -3.87 -10.98
N GLU A 126 17.95 -4.00 -12.25
CA GLU A 126 16.98 -3.98 -13.35
C GLU A 126 15.90 -5.06 -13.20
N ILE A 127 16.26 -6.20 -12.57
CA ILE A 127 15.34 -7.32 -12.35
C ILE A 127 14.56 -7.13 -11.05
N THR A 128 15.17 -6.55 -10.02
CA THR A 128 14.60 -6.54 -8.67
C THR A 128 13.60 -5.40 -8.42
N HIS A 129 13.66 -4.28 -9.16
CA HIS A 129 12.84 -3.10 -8.90
C HIS A 129 11.33 -3.35 -8.94
N LEU A 130 10.80 -4.00 -9.98
CA LEU A 130 9.36 -4.28 -10.09
C LEU A 130 8.89 -5.31 -9.06
N PRO A 131 9.61 -6.43 -8.83
CA PRO A 131 9.30 -7.34 -7.73
C PRO A 131 9.34 -6.68 -6.34
N ASP A 132 10.29 -5.77 -6.10
CA ASP A 132 10.35 -5.03 -4.84
C ASP A 132 9.14 -4.08 -4.68
N ALA A 133 8.74 -3.38 -5.73
CA ALA A 133 7.53 -2.56 -5.72
C ALA A 133 6.28 -3.40 -5.43
N LEU A 134 6.16 -4.57 -6.05
CA LEU A 134 5.09 -5.53 -5.75
C LEU A 134 5.13 -5.96 -4.29
N ARG A 135 6.30 -6.31 -3.76
CA ARG A 135 6.51 -6.71 -2.37
C ARG A 135 6.08 -5.63 -1.40
N TYR A 136 6.43 -4.36 -1.65
CA TYR A 136 5.95 -3.24 -0.85
C TYR A 136 4.43 -3.16 -0.82
N GLY A 137 3.78 -3.27 -1.98
CA GLY A 137 2.33 -3.25 -2.11
C GLY A 137 1.67 -4.39 -1.35
N VAL A 138 2.09 -5.63 -1.59
CA VAL A 138 1.52 -6.80 -0.95
C VAL A 138 1.72 -6.76 0.57
N ASN A 139 2.92 -6.40 1.03
CA ASN A 139 3.21 -6.29 2.46
C ASN A 139 2.33 -5.22 3.13
N PHE A 140 2.19 -4.05 2.49
CA PHE A 140 1.36 -2.95 2.99
C PHE A 140 -0.10 -3.41 3.19
N PHE A 141 -0.72 -4.03 2.19
CA PHE A 141 -2.11 -4.47 2.25
C PHE A 141 -2.32 -5.75 3.09
N SER A 142 -1.28 -6.52 3.36
CA SER A 142 -1.36 -7.73 4.18
C SER A 142 -1.32 -7.46 5.69
N ARG A 143 -0.92 -6.26 6.10
CA ARG A 143 -0.80 -5.91 7.53
C ARG A 143 -2.17 -5.67 8.16
N PRO A 144 -2.41 -6.22 9.37
CA PRO A 144 -3.65 -5.96 10.12
C PRO A 144 -3.91 -4.47 10.34
N ASP A 145 -2.86 -3.69 10.59
CA ASP A 145 -2.93 -2.25 10.87
C ASP A 145 -3.43 -1.45 9.65
N ASN A 146 -3.18 -1.97 8.46
CA ASN A 146 -3.62 -1.37 7.20
C ASN A 146 -5.03 -1.82 6.77
N ARG A 147 -5.71 -2.68 7.55
CA ARG A 147 -7.15 -2.95 7.37
C ARG A 147 -8.00 -1.69 7.47
N PHE A 148 -7.44 -0.62 8.00
CA PHE A 148 -8.06 0.71 7.93
C PHE A 148 -8.26 1.22 6.51
N LEU A 149 -7.57 0.64 5.53
CA LEU A 149 -7.73 0.94 4.11
C LEU A 149 -8.95 0.26 3.49
N ASP A 150 -9.44 -0.82 4.08
CA ASP A 150 -10.71 -1.46 3.67
C ASP A 150 -11.96 -0.63 4.05
N ARG A 151 -11.75 0.49 4.75
CA ARG A 151 -12.79 1.48 5.09
C ARG A 151 -13.42 2.16 3.88
N GLY A 152 -12.77 2.10 2.71
CA GLY A 152 -13.28 2.68 1.47
C GLY A 152 -14.58 2.09 0.95
N LYS A 153 -15.03 0.93 1.45
CA LYS A 153 -16.30 0.31 1.03
C LYS A 153 -17.53 0.91 1.70
N ARG A 154 -17.38 1.66 2.83
CA ARG A 154 -18.55 2.23 3.54
C ARG A 154 -18.46 3.72 3.90
N GLY A 155 -17.34 4.40 3.64
CA GLY A 155 -17.16 5.82 3.99
C GLY A 155 -17.22 6.12 5.50
N THR A 156 -17.12 5.11 6.36
CA THR A 156 -17.28 5.23 7.80
C THR A 156 -16.07 4.63 8.53
N ALA A 157 -15.71 5.24 9.65
CA ALA A 157 -14.58 4.87 10.48
C ALA A 157 -15.01 4.11 11.75
N ARG A 158 -14.10 3.30 12.29
CA ARG A 158 -14.25 2.73 13.63
C ARG A 158 -13.86 3.78 14.66
N TRP A 159 -14.73 4.03 15.62
CA TRP A 159 -14.50 4.96 16.70
C TRP A 159 -14.55 4.24 18.04
N SER A 160 -13.73 4.68 19.00
CA SER A 160 -13.94 4.24 20.38
C SER A 160 -15.21 4.88 20.93
N GLU A 161 -15.84 4.22 21.90
CA GLU A 161 -16.98 4.73 22.61
C GLU A 161 -16.77 6.16 23.12
N SER A 162 -15.63 6.41 23.77
CA SER A 162 -15.27 7.75 24.26
C SER A 162 -15.17 8.79 23.15
N LEU A 163 -14.53 8.48 22.00
CA LEU A 163 -14.43 9.39 20.88
C LEU A 163 -15.80 9.68 20.25
N TYR A 164 -16.70 8.71 20.26
CA TYR A 164 -18.05 8.87 19.75
C TYR A 164 -18.92 9.70 20.70
N GLU A 165 -18.78 9.53 22.00
CA GLU A 165 -19.42 10.38 23.01
C GLU A 165 -18.98 11.84 22.86
N ASP A 166 -17.66 12.08 22.72
CA ASP A 166 -17.13 13.43 22.47
C ASP A 166 -17.75 14.05 21.20
N TYR A 167 -17.91 13.27 20.14
CA TYR A 167 -18.55 13.70 18.89
C TYR A 167 -20.03 14.06 19.10
N LEU A 168 -20.78 13.27 19.87
CA LEU A 168 -22.20 13.52 20.13
C LEU A 168 -22.43 14.85 20.89
N HIS A 169 -21.51 15.21 21.78
CA HIS A 169 -21.59 16.41 22.59
C HIS A 169 -20.89 17.63 21.95
N ALA A 170 -20.14 17.43 20.87
CA ALA A 170 -19.42 18.50 20.19
C ALA A 170 -20.34 19.46 19.40
N ASN A 171 -19.91 20.72 19.25
CA ASN A 171 -20.54 21.65 18.32
C ASN A 171 -20.24 21.28 16.86
N LYS A 172 -20.91 21.95 15.90
CA LYS A 172 -20.81 21.63 14.49
C LYS A 172 -19.37 21.68 13.96
N GLU A 173 -18.63 22.74 14.29
CA GLU A 173 -17.23 22.92 13.81
C GLU A 173 -16.32 21.81 14.33
N THR A 174 -16.46 21.45 15.60
CA THR A 174 -15.70 20.35 16.21
C THR A 174 -16.09 19.00 15.59
N ARG A 175 -17.36 18.76 15.30
CA ARG A 175 -17.81 17.56 14.59
C ARG A 175 -17.22 17.44 13.20
N ASP A 176 -17.22 18.54 12.44
CA ASP A 176 -16.65 18.59 11.10
C ASP A 176 -15.13 18.31 11.14
N TYR A 177 -14.42 18.89 12.12
CA TYR A 177 -13.01 18.60 12.38
C TYR A 177 -12.77 17.11 12.74
N MET A 178 -13.61 16.55 13.62
CA MET A 178 -13.50 15.14 14.01
C MET A 178 -13.73 14.21 12.82
N ILE A 179 -14.72 14.49 11.98
CA ILE A 179 -14.98 13.73 10.75
C ILE A 179 -13.80 13.85 9.78
N GLN A 180 -13.24 15.03 9.63
CA GLN A 180 -12.07 15.25 8.77
C GLN A 180 -10.84 14.46 9.28
N LYS A 181 -10.63 14.47 10.60
CA LYS A 181 -9.46 13.84 11.22
C LYS A 181 -9.58 12.31 11.37
N TYR A 182 -10.75 11.82 11.73
CA TYR A 182 -10.97 10.42 12.10
C TYR A 182 -11.85 9.65 11.11
N GLY A 183 -12.45 10.34 10.14
CA GLY A 183 -13.46 9.80 9.23
C GLY A 183 -14.86 9.79 9.88
N LYS A 184 -15.91 9.65 9.08
CA LYS A 184 -17.29 9.56 9.56
C LYS A 184 -17.48 8.31 10.41
N PRO A 185 -18.11 8.37 11.62
CA PRO A 185 -18.33 7.20 12.45
C PRO A 185 -19.23 6.18 11.75
N GLY A 186 -18.94 4.90 11.89
CA GLY A 186 -19.70 3.79 11.29
C GLY A 186 -19.70 2.52 12.13
N GLU A 187 -18.71 2.36 12.99
CA GLU A 187 -18.63 1.26 13.95
C GLU A 187 -18.06 1.82 15.25
N ILE A 188 -18.73 1.55 16.37
CA ILE A 188 -18.32 1.95 17.70
C ILE A 188 -17.80 0.74 18.45
N ILE A 189 -16.58 0.85 18.98
CA ILE A 189 -15.96 -0.19 19.81
C ILE A 189 -16.10 0.20 21.27
N HIS A 190 -16.85 -0.59 22.01
CA HIS A 190 -17.05 -0.46 23.46
C HIS A 190 -15.85 -1.00 24.24
N ARG A 191 -15.70 -0.55 25.49
CA ARG A 191 -14.60 -0.98 26.38
C ARG A 191 -14.62 -2.47 26.67
N ASP A 192 -15.77 -3.14 26.59
CA ASP A 192 -15.95 -4.58 26.78
C ASP A 192 -15.69 -5.41 25.50
N GLY A 193 -15.27 -4.77 24.42
CA GLY A 193 -14.94 -5.42 23.15
C GLY A 193 -16.13 -5.65 22.21
N ARG A 194 -17.36 -5.27 22.62
CA ARG A 194 -18.50 -5.26 21.69
C ARG A 194 -18.37 -4.14 20.66
N SER A 195 -19.04 -4.28 19.53
CA SER A 195 -19.12 -3.24 18.53
C SER A 195 -20.54 -3.04 18.03
N ASP A 196 -20.94 -1.78 17.89
CA ASP A 196 -22.21 -1.36 17.30
C ASP A 196 -21.95 -0.69 15.95
N TYR A 197 -22.78 -1.02 14.96
CA TYR A 197 -22.75 -0.39 13.64
C TYR A 197 -23.81 0.70 13.58
N LEU A 198 -23.42 1.90 13.04
CA LEU A 198 -24.27 3.08 12.89
C LEU A 198 -24.89 3.16 11.49
#